data_2f1745fb1ff359dfb031f13da17ee0b3
#
_entry.id   2f1745fb1ff359dfb031f13da17ee0b3
#
_cell.length_a   1.000
_cell.length_b   1.000
_cell.length_c   1.000
_cell.angle_alpha   90.00
_cell.angle_beta   90.00
_cell.angle_gamma   90.00
#
_symmetry.space_group_name_H-M   'P 1'
#
loop_
_entity.id
_entity.type
_entity.pdbx_description
1 polymer ?
#
loop_
_entity_poly.entity_id
_entity_poly.type
_entity_poly.pdbx_seq_one_letter_code
_entity_poly.pdbx_strand_id
1 'polypeptide(L)' 'MEVLFVLGVLGTVKRRLLDLGMIKGTSITPIFTAPFGEPTAFSVRGSTIALRKEETDCIWVEY' A
#
# COMPACT_ATOMS: atom_id res chain seq x y z
N MET A 1 3.93 -12.31 -9.77
CA MET A 1 3.66 -11.33 -8.72
C MET A 1 2.22 -10.86 -8.78
N GLU A 2 1.63 -10.68 -7.62
CA GLU A 2 0.24 -10.27 -7.54
C GLU A 2 0.10 -8.76 -7.69
N VAL A 3 -0.88 -8.32 -8.47
CA VAL A 3 -1.17 -6.90 -8.62
C VAL A 3 -2.49 -6.61 -7.92
N LEU A 4 -2.49 -5.61 -7.06
CA LEU A 4 -3.67 -5.18 -6.32
C LEU A 4 -4.07 -3.79 -6.78
N PHE A 5 -5.37 -3.51 -6.78
CA PHE A 5 -5.87 -2.18 -7.12
C PHE A 5 -6.46 -1.53 -5.90
N VAL A 6 -6.05 -0.29 -5.63
CA VAL A 6 -6.53 0.44 -4.47
C VAL A 6 -7.99 0.83 -4.67
N LEU A 7 -8.84 0.46 -3.70
CA LEU A 7 -10.24 0.88 -3.68
C LEU A 7 -10.39 2.18 -2.88
N GLY A 8 -9.60 2.34 -1.83
CA GLY A 8 -9.63 3.51 -1.01
C GLY A 8 -8.74 3.38 0.20
N VAL A 9 -8.56 4.46 0.93
CA VAL A 9 -7.77 4.51 2.15
C VAL A 9 -8.57 5.20 3.24
N LEU A 10 -8.41 4.74 4.48
CA LEU A 10 -9.15 5.24 5.64
C LEU A 10 -8.20 5.45 6.81
N GLY A 11 -8.71 6.08 7.88
CA GLY A 11 -8.01 6.21 9.14
C GLY A 11 -7.10 7.41 9.23
N THR A 12 -6.32 7.47 10.30
CA THR A 12 -5.48 8.63 10.63
C THR A 12 -4.33 8.82 9.64
N VAL A 13 -3.95 7.78 8.93
CA VAL A 13 -2.85 7.84 7.94
C VAL A 13 -3.36 8.09 6.52
N LYS A 14 -4.65 8.35 6.34
CA LYS A 14 -5.25 8.56 5.03
C LYS A 14 -4.52 9.61 4.21
N ARG A 15 -4.25 10.77 4.81
CA ARG A 15 -3.60 11.86 4.09
C ARG A 15 -2.22 11.46 3.60
N ARG A 16 -1.44 10.78 4.43
CA ARG A 16 -0.11 10.32 4.04
C ARG A 16 -0.19 9.34 2.89
N LEU A 17 -1.14 8.41 2.96
CA LEU A 17 -1.30 7.40 1.90
C LEU A 17 -1.73 8.05 0.59
N LEU A 18 -2.62 9.03 0.63
CA LEU A 18 -3.02 9.77 -0.56
C LEU A 18 -1.84 10.54 -1.17
N ASP A 19 -1.01 11.13 -0.32
CA ASP A 19 0.19 11.85 -0.77
C ASP A 19 1.19 10.90 -1.43
N LEU A 20 1.20 9.63 -1.03
CA LEU A 20 2.04 8.61 -1.63
C LEU A 20 1.45 8.04 -2.93
N GLY A 21 0.26 8.49 -3.33
CA GLY A 21 -0.37 8.04 -4.56
C GLY A 21 -1.36 6.89 -4.40
N MET A 22 -1.76 6.57 -3.18
CA MET A 22 -2.71 5.48 -2.90
C MET A 22 -4.14 5.94 -3.13
N ILE A 23 -4.45 6.29 -4.38
CA ILE A 23 -5.80 6.71 -4.74
C ILE A 23 -6.54 5.55 -5.43
N LYS A 24 -7.86 5.64 -5.46
CA LYS A 24 -8.68 4.61 -6.09
C LYS A 24 -8.23 4.34 -7.52
N GLY A 25 -8.05 3.08 -7.85
CA GLY A 25 -7.63 2.65 -9.17
C GLY A 25 -6.12 2.52 -9.34
N THR A 26 -5.32 2.99 -8.37
CA THR A 26 -3.88 2.83 -8.43
C THR A 26 -3.51 1.35 -8.25
N SER A 27 -2.67 0.83 -9.13
CA SER A 27 -2.16 -0.54 -8.97
C SER A 27 -0.95 -0.52 -8.04
N ILE A 28 -0.90 -1.49 -7.15
CA ILE A 28 0.24 -1.70 -6.25
C ILE A 28 0.65 -3.16 -6.30
N THR A 29 1.93 -3.41 -6.14
CA THR A 29 2.46 -4.78 -6.17
C THR A 29 3.32 -5.02 -4.95
N PRO A 30 2.99 -6.03 -4.10
CA PRO A 30 3.87 -6.39 -3.00
C PRO A 30 5.18 -6.93 -3.55
N ILE A 31 6.29 -6.42 -3.05
CA ILE A 31 7.62 -6.84 -3.50
C ILE A 31 8.31 -7.69 -2.44
N PHE A 32 8.24 -7.25 -1.19
CA PHE A 32 9.04 -7.84 -0.12
C PHE A 32 8.38 -7.56 1.23
N THR A 33 8.42 -8.58 2.10
CA THR A 33 7.97 -8.43 3.48
C THR A 33 9.14 -8.77 4.40
N ALA A 34 9.39 -7.92 5.39
CA ALA A 34 10.44 -8.17 6.36
C ALA A 34 10.16 -9.46 7.16
N PRO A 35 11.18 -10.10 7.75
CA PRO A 35 11.02 -11.39 8.42
C PRO A 35 9.93 -11.45 9.49
N PHE A 36 9.62 -10.34 10.13
CA PHE A 36 8.59 -10.30 11.16
C PHE A 36 7.23 -9.81 10.64
N GLY A 37 7.05 -9.80 9.32
CA GLY A 37 5.76 -9.42 8.74
C GLY A 37 5.61 -7.93 8.45
N GLU A 38 6.55 -7.10 8.91
CA GLU A 38 6.54 -5.68 8.58
C GLU A 38 7.95 -5.06 8.68
N PRO A 39 8.21 -3.98 7.93
CA PRO A 39 7.28 -3.41 6.94
C PRO A 39 7.17 -4.30 5.70
N THR A 40 6.14 -4.05 4.90
CA THR A 40 6.02 -4.64 3.57
C THR A 40 6.34 -3.58 2.54
N ALA A 41 7.18 -3.89 1.58
CA ALA A 41 7.51 -2.99 0.49
C ALA A 41 6.58 -3.22 -0.70
N PHE A 42 6.05 -2.14 -1.24
CA PHE A 42 5.18 -2.19 -2.41
C PHE A 42 5.75 -1.34 -3.53
N SER A 43 5.53 -1.79 -4.75
CA SER A 43 5.78 -0.96 -5.93
C SER A 43 4.53 -0.16 -6.22
N VAL A 44 4.64 1.15 -6.22
CA VAL A 44 3.54 2.06 -6.47
C VAL A 44 4.02 3.12 -7.44
N ARG A 45 3.44 3.16 -8.63
CA ARG A 45 3.78 4.16 -9.65
C ARG A 45 5.27 4.27 -9.93
N GLY A 46 5.94 3.12 -9.98
CA GLY A 46 7.38 3.08 -10.28
C GLY A 46 8.29 3.35 -9.08
N SER A 47 7.73 3.61 -7.91
CA SER A 47 8.49 3.82 -6.68
C SER A 47 8.27 2.67 -5.71
N THR A 48 9.28 2.40 -4.90
CA THR A 48 9.18 1.40 -3.84
C THR A 48 8.86 2.10 -2.52
N ILE A 49 7.78 1.70 -1.89
CA ILE A 49 7.31 2.31 -0.64
C ILE A 49 7.16 1.22 0.41
N ALA A 50 7.75 1.44 1.59
CA ALA A 50 7.61 0.51 2.71
C ALA A 50 6.49 0.98 3.63
N LEU A 51 5.53 0.10 3.89
CA LEU A 51 4.38 0.41 4.74
C LEU A 51 4.32 -0.55 5.92
N ARG A 52 4.03 -0.02 7.09
CA ARG A 52 3.83 -0.82 8.28
C ARG A 52 2.41 -1.35 8.33
N LYS A 53 2.18 -2.34 9.19
CA LYS A 53 0.87 -2.98 9.31
C LYS A 53 -0.25 -1.98 9.60
N GLU A 54 -0.01 -1.01 10.48
CA GLU A 54 -1.00 0.01 10.81
C GLU A 54 -1.40 0.86 9.59
N GLU A 55 -0.50 0.98 8.63
CA GLU A 55 -0.76 1.71 7.40
C GLU A 55 -1.48 0.81 6.38
N THR A 56 -1.03 -0.43 6.25
CA THR A 56 -1.67 -1.36 5.31
C THR A 56 -3.09 -1.72 5.74
N ASP A 57 -3.36 -1.73 7.05
CA ASP A 57 -4.70 -1.98 7.57
C ASP A 57 -5.70 -0.90 7.16
N CYS A 58 -5.22 0.26 6.73
CA CYS A 58 -6.04 1.37 6.31
C CYS A 58 -6.27 1.41 4.80
N ILE A 59 -5.74 0.45 4.05
CA ILE A 59 -5.84 0.41 2.60
C ILE A 59 -6.77 -0.72 2.19
N TRP A 60 -7.78 -0.40 1.40
CA TRP A 60 -8.70 -1.39 0.84
C TRP A 60 -8.31 -1.65 -0.60
N VAL A 61 -8.15 -2.91 -0.94
CA VAL A 61 -7.68 -3.31 -2.26
C VAL A 61 -8.58 -4.36 -2.88
N GLU A 62 -8.50 -4.47 -4.20
CA GLU A 62 -9.16 -5.47 -5.01
C GLU A 62 -8.10 -6.21 -5.82
N TYR A 63 -8.26 -7.52 -5.91
CA TYR A 63 -7.35 -8.38 -6.68
C TYR A 63 -7.72 -8.39 -8.15
#